data_670924210ed675fc867163d420a877e6
#
_entry.id   670924210ed675fc867163d420a877e6
#
_cell.length_a   1.000
_cell.length_b   1.000
_cell.length_c   1.000
_cell.angle_alpha   90.00
_cell.angle_beta   90.00
_cell.angle_gamma   90.00
#
_symmetry.space_group_name_H-M   'P 1'
#
loop_
_entity.id
_entity.type
_entity.pdbx_description
1 polymer ?
#
loop_
_entity_poly.entity_id
_entity_poly.type
_entity_poly.pdbx_seq_one_letter_code
_entity_poly.pdbx_strand_id
1 'polypeptide(L)'
;MGGRGLALVLAVMVGLGGLAPAWAEGMRSGQASIQPYLDRFAEAVSQFTLANGMTFIVLERPQAPVVSFMIHADVGAVDEEDGKTGVAHYLEHLAFKGTSRIGTLDHASEIQVFEAMDRTFAEQLQAEAMGNNDRAAELKAELETLRQQASSYVVQNQYGQIIEQAGGVGLNATTAADATRYFYSLPANKLELWFSLESERFLDPVFREFFEEKDVILEERRMRVDNSPIGTLIEEFLGNAFEQHPYRRPIIGYQEDLYVATRQDIQDFYDTYYGPDNLTAVVVGDVDAAEVKRLAEVYFGRYPARPTPPPPVINEPTQTDPRNLTLELPSEPWYIEGYHRPSLSHPDHVIYDMIDGLLTSGRTSRLYRALVVDNPVALDIGTLNGFPGNKYDNLFAIYGLTAPNHSPDDIAILLHAELDRLQREPVTQAELDRVKTQSRAGLLRSLNSNSGLASLLAEYQAKTGDWRNVFRDLEAIEKVTAADVQRVAQSLFQPQQRTAVRLLSASDQ
;
A
#
# COMPACT_ATOMS: atom_id res chain seq x y z
N MET A 1 -40.65 -36.77 -3.14
CA MET A 1 -41.31 -35.84 -4.05
C MET A 1 -40.46 -34.60 -4.08
N GLY A 2 -39.64 -34.43 -4.98
CA GLY A 2 -39.58 -34.01 -6.38
C GLY A 2 -38.84 -32.68 -6.35
N GLY A 3 -37.64 -32.43 -6.76
CA GLY A 3 -36.96 -32.64 -8.02
C GLY A 3 -37.35 -31.53 -9.03
N ARG A 4 -36.37 -30.77 -9.50
CA ARG A 4 -36.38 -29.74 -10.55
C ARG A 4 -36.24 -28.29 -10.09
N GLY A 5 -35.02 -27.79 -10.27
CA GLY A 5 -34.66 -26.39 -10.12
C GLY A 5 -33.22 -26.08 -10.50
N LEU A 6 -32.59 -26.90 -11.39
CA LEU A 6 -31.23 -26.65 -11.86
C LEU A 6 -31.21 -26.75 -13.40
N ALA A 7 -31.75 -25.75 -14.08
CA ALA A 7 -31.57 -25.56 -15.53
C ALA A 7 -32.26 -24.27 -15.95
N LEU A 8 -31.65 -23.12 -15.78
CA LEU A 8 -31.93 -21.90 -16.58
C LEU A 8 -30.97 -20.74 -16.22
N VAL A 9 -29.68 -20.92 -16.41
CA VAL A 9 -28.72 -19.80 -16.63
C VAL A 9 -27.66 -20.28 -17.61
N LEU A 10 -28.08 -20.72 -18.78
CA LEU A 10 -27.17 -21.03 -19.89
C LEU A 10 -27.86 -20.81 -21.23
N ALA A 11 -28.36 -19.61 -21.46
CA ALA A 11 -28.87 -19.23 -22.79
C ALA A 11 -29.08 -17.71 -22.92
N VAL A 12 -28.08 -16.88 -22.67
CA VAL A 12 -27.96 -15.53 -23.26
C VAL A 12 -26.47 -15.23 -23.52
N MET A 13 -25.88 -15.99 -24.40
CA MET A 13 -24.59 -15.69 -25.02
C MET A 13 -24.59 -16.14 -26.49
N VAL A 14 -25.62 -15.76 -27.22
CA VAL A 14 -25.58 -15.85 -28.69
C VAL A 14 -26.24 -14.60 -29.24
N GLY A 15 -25.44 -13.63 -29.63
CA GLY A 15 -25.93 -12.49 -30.39
C GLY A 15 -25.19 -11.16 -30.14
N LEU A 16 -23.88 -11.19 -30.17
CA LEU A 16 -23.06 -10.04 -30.60
C LEU A 16 -21.77 -10.63 -31.20
N GLY A 17 -21.78 -10.76 -32.52
CA GLY A 17 -20.60 -11.08 -33.32
C GLY A 17 -19.63 -9.90 -33.30
N GLY A 18 -18.84 -9.81 -32.24
CA GLY A 18 -17.72 -8.92 -32.08
C GLY A 18 -16.56 -9.74 -31.56
N LEU A 19 -15.61 -10.03 -32.46
CA LEU A 19 -14.25 -10.53 -32.25
C LEU A 19 -13.91 -10.80 -30.78
N ALA A 20 -14.03 -12.06 -30.35
CA ALA A 20 -13.28 -12.51 -29.19
C ALA A 20 -11.81 -12.16 -29.46
N PRO A 21 -11.15 -11.43 -28.57
CA PRO A 21 -9.80 -10.99 -28.84
C PRO A 21 -8.93 -12.23 -29.14
N ALA A 22 -8.11 -12.14 -30.19
CA ALA A 22 -7.33 -13.26 -30.76
C ALA A 22 -6.44 -13.99 -29.73
N TRP A 23 -6.22 -13.40 -28.57
CA TRP A 23 -5.52 -14.02 -27.45
C TRP A 23 -6.35 -15.13 -26.74
N ALA A 24 -7.68 -15.04 -26.75
CA ALA A 24 -8.54 -16.03 -26.12
C ALA A 24 -8.53 -17.39 -26.85
N GLU A 25 -8.26 -17.38 -28.15
CA GLU A 25 -8.06 -18.60 -28.94
C GLU A 25 -6.66 -19.20 -28.76
N GLY A 26 -5.61 -18.36 -28.63
CA GLY A 26 -4.23 -18.80 -28.38
C GLY A 26 -4.02 -19.42 -26.98
N MET A 27 -4.77 -18.97 -25.97
CA MET A 27 -4.70 -19.56 -24.62
C MET A 27 -5.23 -21.01 -24.52
N ARG A 28 -6.07 -21.44 -25.46
CA ARG A 28 -6.57 -22.83 -25.51
C ARG A 28 -5.51 -23.84 -25.95
N SER A 29 -4.41 -23.38 -26.55
CA SER A 29 -3.34 -24.23 -27.06
C SER A 29 -2.09 -24.31 -26.16
N GLY A 30 -2.04 -23.60 -25.03
CA GLY A 30 -0.93 -23.67 -24.07
C GLY A 30 0.44 -23.14 -24.55
N GLN A 31 0.53 -22.58 -25.78
CA GLN A 31 1.80 -22.19 -26.40
C GLN A 31 1.83 -20.77 -27.00
N ALA A 32 0.74 -20.01 -26.97
CA ALA A 32 0.78 -18.66 -27.53
C ALA A 32 1.41 -17.70 -26.52
N SER A 33 2.50 -17.04 -26.94
CA SER A 33 3.10 -15.92 -26.21
C SER A 33 2.06 -14.80 -26.03
N ILE A 34 1.96 -14.24 -24.81
CA ILE A 34 1.13 -13.04 -24.55
C ILE A 34 1.83 -11.76 -25.00
N GLN A 35 3.09 -11.86 -25.43
CA GLN A 35 3.94 -10.72 -25.77
C GLN A 35 3.31 -9.78 -26.81
N PRO A 36 2.71 -10.25 -27.92
CA PRO A 36 2.07 -9.35 -28.89
C PRO A 36 0.87 -8.56 -28.33
N TYR A 37 0.27 -9.07 -27.23
CA TYR A 37 -0.76 -8.32 -26.51
C TYR A 37 -0.13 -7.23 -25.63
N LEU A 38 0.94 -7.56 -24.92
CA LEU A 38 1.66 -6.62 -24.05
C LEU A 38 2.30 -5.49 -24.87
N ASP A 39 2.87 -5.79 -26.03
CA ASP A 39 3.45 -4.80 -26.93
C ASP A 39 2.38 -3.79 -27.39
N ARG A 40 1.22 -4.25 -27.85
CA ARG A 40 0.10 -3.40 -28.24
C ARG A 40 -0.45 -2.59 -27.06
N PHE A 41 -0.47 -3.19 -25.88
CA PHE A 41 -0.88 -2.47 -24.67
C PHE A 41 0.11 -1.32 -24.36
N ALA A 42 1.41 -1.61 -24.43
CA ALA A 42 2.45 -0.60 -24.20
C ALA A 42 2.39 0.55 -25.22
N GLU A 43 2.05 0.25 -26.48
CA GLU A 43 1.83 1.25 -27.52
C GLU A 43 0.58 2.13 -27.28
N ALA A 44 -0.43 1.60 -26.58
CA ALA A 44 -1.67 2.33 -26.28
C ALA A 44 -1.53 3.28 -25.07
N VAL A 45 -0.46 3.16 -24.27
CA VAL A 45 -0.20 4.04 -23.12
C VAL A 45 0.54 5.29 -23.56
N SER A 46 -0.05 6.44 -23.31
CA SER A 46 0.58 7.75 -23.49
C SER A 46 1.20 8.21 -22.16
N GLN A 47 2.43 8.72 -22.21
CA GLN A 47 3.11 9.30 -21.04
C GLN A 47 3.65 10.67 -21.39
N PHE A 48 3.49 11.64 -20.48
CA PHE A 48 4.10 12.97 -20.59
C PHE A 48 4.42 13.52 -19.20
N THR A 49 5.36 14.44 -19.15
CA THR A 49 5.75 15.16 -17.93
C THR A 49 5.51 16.64 -18.12
N LEU A 50 4.88 17.29 -17.16
CA LEU A 50 4.66 18.74 -17.16
C LEU A 50 5.97 19.48 -16.89
N ALA A 51 6.00 20.77 -17.20
CA ALA A 51 7.18 21.62 -16.98
C ALA A 51 7.61 21.71 -15.51
N ASN A 52 6.69 21.45 -14.57
CA ASN A 52 6.95 21.41 -13.14
C ASN A 52 7.42 20.05 -12.61
N GLY A 53 7.56 19.04 -13.46
CA GLY A 53 8.05 17.71 -13.12
C GLY A 53 6.96 16.64 -12.93
N MET A 54 5.68 17.02 -12.77
CA MET A 54 4.60 16.03 -12.56
C MET A 54 4.42 15.12 -13.78
N THR A 55 4.40 13.81 -13.54
CA THR A 55 4.26 12.81 -14.60
C THR A 55 2.81 12.34 -14.73
N PHE A 56 2.34 12.24 -15.97
CA PHE A 56 1.03 11.70 -16.32
C PHE A 56 1.18 10.44 -17.18
N ILE A 57 0.40 9.41 -16.87
CA ILE A 57 0.27 8.19 -17.66
C ILE A 57 -1.20 8.04 -18.03
N VAL A 58 -1.50 7.93 -19.31
CA VAL A 58 -2.87 7.89 -19.83
C VAL A 58 -3.07 6.62 -20.64
N LEU A 59 -4.14 5.90 -20.36
CA LEU A 59 -4.57 4.76 -21.16
C LEU A 59 -6.01 4.93 -21.59
N GLU A 60 -6.21 5.11 -22.89
CA GLU A 60 -7.54 5.23 -23.49
C GLU A 60 -8.25 3.86 -23.53
N ARG A 61 -9.44 3.79 -22.91
CA ARG A 61 -10.29 2.60 -22.87
C ARG A 61 -11.76 2.95 -23.01
N PRO A 62 -12.27 3.14 -24.24
CA PRO A 62 -13.63 3.62 -24.51
C PRO A 62 -14.73 2.55 -24.37
N GLN A 63 -14.43 1.38 -23.76
CA GLN A 63 -15.40 0.28 -23.63
C GLN A 63 -16.56 0.57 -22.67
N ALA A 64 -16.34 1.50 -21.73
CA ALA A 64 -17.37 1.98 -20.79
C ALA A 64 -17.14 3.47 -20.52
N PRO A 65 -18.20 4.29 -20.36
CA PRO A 65 -18.08 5.73 -20.16
C PRO A 65 -17.65 6.08 -18.71
N VAL A 66 -16.55 5.49 -18.27
CA VAL A 66 -15.98 5.61 -16.90
C VAL A 66 -14.48 5.81 -17.00
N VAL A 67 -13.95 6.68 -16.14
CA VAL A 67 -12.52 6.94 -15.99
C VAL A 67 -12.12 6.65 -14.54
N SER A 68 -11.06 5.89 -14.36
CA SER A 68 -10.40 5.66 -13.08
C SER A 68 -9.13 6.50 -13.00
N PHE A 69 -8.96 7.14 -11.87
CA PHE A 69 -7.85 8.04 -11.59
C PHE A 69 -7.06 7.54 -10.40
N MET A 70 -5.75 7.74 -10.46
CA MET A 70 -4.86 7.54 -9.33
C MET A 70 -3.78 8.62 -9.33
N ILE A 71 -3.56 9.25 -8.18
CA ILE A 71 -2.35 10.01 -7.91
C ILE A 71 -1.51 9.20 -6.92
N HIS A 72 -0.30 8.91 -7.31
CA HIS A 72 0.71 8.25 -6.51
C HIS A 72 1.74 9.30 -6.10
N ALA A 73 1.84 9.57 -4.81
CA ALA A 73 2.93 10.30 -4.19
C ALA A 73 3.99 9.30 -3.75
N ASP A 74 5.23 9.46 -4.25
CA ASP A 74 6.35 8.56 -3.94
C ASP A 74 6.95 8.90 -2.58
N VAL A 75 6.09 8.93 -1.57
CA VAL A 75 6.38 9.25 -0.17
C VAL A 75 5.49 8.45 0.77
N GLY A 76 6.07 7.90 1.83
CA GLY A 76 5.35 7.11 2.83
C GLY A 76 6.03 7.14 4.19
N ALA A 77 5.75 6.16 5.04
CA ALA A 77 6.32 6.10 6.38
C ALA A 77 7.86 5.99 6.41
N VAL A 78 8.49 5.54 5.33
CA VAL A 78 9.96 5.46 5.19
C VAL A 78 10.62 6.84 5.20
N ASP A 79 9.90 7.87 4.76
CA ASP A 79 10.39 9.24 4.61
C ASP A 79 10.19 10.08 5.87
N GLU A 80 9.55 9.53 6.90
CA GLU A 80 9.34 10.20 8.18
C GLU A 80 10.63 10.26 9.01
N GLU A 81 10.71 11.21 9.94
CA GLU A 81 11.77 11.32 10.91
C GLU A 81 11.43 10.55 12.19
N ASP A 82 12.45 10.06 12.92
CA ASP A 82 12.26 9.51 14.27
C ASP A 82 11.72 10.62 15.20
N GLY A 83 10.69 10.30 15.97
CA GLY A 83 9.96 11.26 16.81
C GLY A 83 8.81 11.99 16.10
N LYS A 84 8.59 11.70 14.79
CA LYS A 84 7.48 12.24 13.98
C LYS A 84 6.84 11.15 13.13
N THR A 85 6.72 9.95 13.69
CA THR A 85 6.13 8.82 12.97
C THR A 85 4.61 8.96 12.85
N GLY A 86 4.04 8.44 11.75
CA GLY A 86 2.62 8.51 11.45
C GLY A 86 2.18 9.78 10.73
N VAL A 87 3.10 10.73 10.45
CA VAL A 87 2.80 11.99 9.76
C VAL A 87 2.30 11.74 8.33
N ALA A 88 2.86 10.76 7.62
CA ALA A 88 2.42 10.41 6.27
C ALA A 88 0.96 9.92 6.25
N HIS A 89 0.59 9.05 7.19
CA HIS A 89 -0.78 8.55 7.35
C HIS A 89 -1.73 9.65 7.84
N TYR A 90 -1.28 10.50 8.75
CA TYR A 90 -2.06 11.64 9.22
C TYR A 90 -2.37 12.62 8.09
N LEU A 91 -1.38 12.93 7.24
CA LEU A 91 -1.56 13.77 6.06
C LEU A 91 -2.59 13.17 5.10
N GLU A 92 -2.61 11.84 4.93
CA GLU A 92 -3.62 11.15 4.12
C GLU A 92 -5.04 11.50 4.60
N HIS A 93 -5.33 11.40 5.90
CA HIS A 93 -6.63 11.76 6.48
C HIS A 93 -6.98 13.24 6.23
N LEU A 94 -6.02 14.12 6.44
CA LEU A 94 -6.21 15.57 6.28
C LEU A 94 -6.39 15.99 4.82
N ALA A 95 -5.88 15.22 3.86
CA ALA A 95 -6.00 15.52 2.43
C ALA A 95 -7.45 15.49 1.91
N PHE A 96 -8.40 14.92 2.65
CA PHE A 96 -9.83 14.91 2.32
C PHE A 96 -10.62 16.07 2.94
N LYS A 97 -9.98 16.91 3.76
CA LYS A 97 -10.65 17.99 4.49
C LYS A 97 -10.90 19.23 3.65
N GLY A 98 -10.41 19.25 2.40
CA GLY A 98 -10.67 20.28 1.40
C GLY A 98 -9.58 21.34 1.32
N THR A 99 -9.98 22.54 0.89
CA THR A 99 -9.09 23.65 0.51
C THR A 99 -9.55 24.95 1.16
N SER A 100 -8.93 26.09 0.85
CA SER A 100 -9.41 27.39 1.27
C SER A 100 -10.83 27.74 0.77
N ARG A 101 -11.34 26.98 -0.22
CA ARG A 101 -12.66 27.20 -0.88
C ARG A 101 -13.63 26.04 -0.69
N ILE A 102 -13.16 24.85 -0.42
CA ILE A 102 -13.97 23.64 -0.23
C ILE A 102 -13.81 23.18 1.22
N GLY A 103 -14.91 22.91 1.91
CA GLY A 103 -14.90 22.41 3.28
C GLY A 103 -14.99 23.52 4.35
N THR A 104 -15.17 24.78 3.96
CA THR A 104 -15.28 25.91 4.88
C THR A 104 -16.38 26.88 4.49
N LEU A 105 -17.00 27.53 5.49
CA LEU A 105 -17.92 28.66 5.33
C LEU A 105 -17.19 30.01 5.29
N ASP A 106 -16.08 30.14 6.02
CA ASP A 106 -15.28 31.36 6.12
C ASP A 106 -13.82 31.00 6.46
N HIS A 107 -13.02 30.82 5.42
CA HIS A 107 -11.60 30.44 5.57
C HIS A 107 -10.78 31.49 6.33
N ALA A 108 -11.06 32.78 6.15
CA ALA A 108 -10.30 33.84 6.80
C ALA A 108 -10.46 33.83 8.33
N SER A 109 -11.68 33.59 8.80
CA SER A 109 -11.97 33.43 10.23
C SER A 109 -11.46 32.09 10.77
N GLU A 110 -11.57 31.03 9.97
CA GLU A 110 -11.10 29.66 10.31
C GLU A 110 -9.59 29.64 10.61
N ILE A 111 -8.77 30.28 9.78
CA ILE A 111 -7.29 30.32 9.97
C ILE A 111 -6.89 30.99 11.27
N GLN A 112 -7.57 32.08 11.70
CA GLN A 112 -7.29 32.72 12.95
C GLN A 112 -7.52 31.80 14.16
N VAL A 113 -8.56 30.97 14.07
CA VAL A 113 -8.83 29.96 15.11
C VAL A 113 -7.77 28.86 15.09
N PHE A 114 -7.34 28.41 13.93
CA PHE A 114 -6.25 27.41 13.82
C PHE A 114 -4.96 27.92 14.46
N GLU A 115 -4.56 29.16 14.18
CA GLU A 115 -3.38 29.77 14.83
C GLU A 115 -3.50 29.85 16.35
N ALA A 116 -4.71 30.11 16.87
CA ALA A 116 -4.95 30.10 18.32
C ALA A 116 -4.85 28.65 18.86
N MET A 117 -5.46 27.69 18.21
CA MET A 117 -5.40 26.28 18.60
C MET A 117 -3.95 25.77 18.64
N ASP A 118 -3.16 26.07 17.61
CA ASP A 118 -1.76 25.63 17.50
C ASP A 118 -0.90 26.23 18.63
N ARG A 119 -1.10 27.51 18.95
CA ARG A 119 -0.43 28.16 20.13
C ARG A 119 -0.84 27.53 21.45
N THR A 120 -2.14 27.36 21.68
CA THR A 120 -2.67 26.77 22.91
C THR A 120 -2.15 25.32 23.09
N PHE A 121 -2.09 24.56 22.03
CA PHE A 121 -1.54 23.19 22.07
C PHE A 121 -0.04 23.18 22.38
N ALA A 122 0.75 24.05 21.76
CA ALA A 122 2.17 24.17 22.05
C ALA A 122 2.41 24.56 23.54
N GLU A 123 1.62 25.50 24.10
CA GLU A 123 1.68 25.86 25.52
C GLU A 123 1.26 24.69 26.42
N GLN A 124 0.25 23.88 26.01
CA GLN A 124 -0.17 22.68 26.73
C GLN A 124 0.99 21.69 26.85
N LEU A 125 1.62 21.32 25.71
CA LEU A 125 2.76 20.40 25.70
C LEU A 125 3.92 20.91 26.58
N GLN A 126 4.18 22.21 26.57
CA GLN A 126 5.20 22.83 27.44
C GLN A 126 4.83 22.74 28.93
N ALA A 127 3.56 22.95 29.27
CA ALA A 127 3.09 22.83 30.66
C ALA A 127 3.19 21.38 31.15
N GLU A 128 2.83 20.40 30.31
CA GLU A 128 2.98 18.98 30.59
C GLU A 128 4.44 18.60 30.83
N ALA A 129 5.35 19.05 29.94
CA ALA A 129 6.78 18.78 30.08
C ALA A 129 7.40 19.39 31.36
N MET A 130 6.84 20.49 31.86
CA MET A 130 7.23 21.10 33.11
C MET A 130 6.55 20.50 34.35
N GLY A 131 5.64 19.52 34.17
CA GLY A 131 4.85 18.95 35.27
C GLY A 131 3.79 19.90 35.84
N ASN A 132 3.44 20.96 35.14
CA ASN A 132 2.39 21.92 35.55
C ASN A 132 1.01 21.44 35.12
N ASN A 133 0.50 20.42 35.80
CA ASN A 133 -0.74 19.72 35.44
C ASN A 133 -1.98 20.64 35.47
N ASP A 134 -2.02 21.62 36.40
CA ASP A 134 -3.15 22.54 36.46
C ASP A 134 -3.20 23.44 35.22
N ARG A 135 -2.06 24.00 34.81
CA ARG A 135 -1.98 24.82 33.59
C ARG A 135 -2.26 23.97 32.31
N ALA A 136 -1.76 22.74 32.24
CA ALA A 136 -2.04 21.85 31.15
C ALA A 136 -3.55 21.55 31.03
N ALA A 137 -4.24 21.33 32.14
CA ALA A 137 -5.68 21.11 32.17
C ALA A 137 -6.48 22.35 31.72
N GLU A 138 -6.07 23.55 32.12
CA GLU A 138 -6.68 24.81 31.67
C GLU A 138 -6.54 24.96 30.14
N LEU A 139 -5.32 24.75 29.61
CA LEU A 139 -5.04 24.88 28.19
C LEU A 139 -5.78 23.83 27.35
N LYS A 140 -5.91 22.62 27.87
CA LYS A 140 -6.74 21.56 27.23
C LYS A 140 -8.21 22.00 27.14
N ALA A 141 -8.77 22.61 28.18
CA ALA A 141 -10.14 23.11 28.15
C ALA A 141 -10.30 24.32 27.19
N GLU A 142 -9.31 25.17 27.09
CA GLU A 142 -9.26 26.28 26.12
C GLU A 142 -9.19 25.72 24.69
N LEU A 143 -8.32 24.74 24.42
CA LEU A 143 -8.21 24.07 23.11
C LEU A 143 -9.55 23.46 22.69
N GLU A 144 -10.27 22.80 23.61
CA GLU A 144 -11.59 22.23 23.30
C GLU A 144 -12.61 23.31 22.91
N THR A 145 -12.56 24.48 23.55
CA THR A 145 -13.41 25.63 23.20
C THR A 145 -13.08 26.17 21.80
N LEU A 146 -11.78 26.24 21.45
CA LEU A 146 -11.33 26.63 20.11
C LEU A 146 -11.71 25.61 19.04
N ARG A 147 -11.65 24.30 19.34
CA ARG A 147 -12.14 23.23 18.46
C ARG A 147 -13.63 23.41 18.12
N GLN A 148 -14.47 23.68 19.14
CA GLN A 148 -15.87 23.95 18.91
C GLN A 148 -16.10 25.21 18.06
N GLN A 149 -15.28 26.24 18.23
CA GLN A 149 -15.33 27.41 17.37
C GLN A 149 -14.92 27.09 15.93
N ALA A 150 -13.81 26.35 15.73
CA ALA A 150 -13.34 25.93 14.41
C ALA A 150 -14.40 25.10 13.68
N SER A 151 -15.05 24.17 14.37
CA SER A 151 -16.09 23.30 13.78
C SER A 151 -17.27 24.08 13.22
N SER A 152 -17.54 25.30 13.74
CA SER A 152 -18.63 26.16 13.24
C SER A 152 -18.39 26.68 11.81
N TYR A 153 -17.15 26.67 11.33
CA TYR A 153 -16.79 27.03 9.96
C TYR A 153 -16.77 25.85 9.00
N VAL A 154 -16.76 24.61 9.50
CA VAL A 154 -16.57 23.42 8.67
C VAL A 154 -17.85 23.04 7.93
N VAL A 155 -17.71 22.80 6.61
CA VAL A 155 -18.71 22.11 5.80
C VAL A 155 -18.31 20.64 5.70
N GLN A 156 -18.95 19.82 6.54
CA GLN A 156 -18.60 18.41 6.72
C GLN A 156 -18.59 17.62 5.41
N ASN A 157 -17.46 16.95 5.12
CA ASN A 157 -17.26 16.06 3.96
C ASN A 157 -17.64 16.68 2.61
N GLN A 158 -17.51 18.00 2.45
CA GLN A 158 -17.92 18.68 1.21
C GLN A 158 -17.18 18.14 -0.01
N TYR A 159 -15.89 17.81 0.13
CA TYR A 159 -15.07 17.22 -0.93
C TYR A 159 -15.65 15.90 -1.42
N GLY A 160 -15.95 14.96 -0.52
CA GLY A 160 -16.55 13.68 -0.84
C GLY A 160 -17.94 13.83 -1.46
N GLN A 161 -18.77 14.74 -0.90
CA GLN A 161 -20.11 15.02 -1.43
C GLN A 161 -20.10 15.52 -2.88
N ILE A 162 -19.15 16.39 -3.25
CA ILE A 162 -19.02 16.84 -4.65
C ILE A 162 -18.73 15.67 -5.59
N ILE A 163 -17.84 14.77 -5.19
CA ILE A 163 -17.48 13.58 -5.98
C ILE A 163 -18.67 12.63 -6.09
N GLU A 164 -19.34 12.32 -5.00
CA GLU A 164 -20.52 11.44 -4.99
C GLU A 164 -21.67 11.99 -5.84
N GLN A 165 -21.99 13.29 -5.72
CA GLN A 165 -23.02 13.94 -6.53
C GLN A 165 -22.67 13.96 -8.02
N ALA A 166 -21.38 13.93 -8.36
CA ALA A 166 -20.94 13.81 -9.75
C ALA A 166 -20.99 12.37 -10.27
N GLY A 167 -21.39 11.38 -9.45
CA GLY A 167 -21.43 9.97 -9.79
C GLY A 167 -20.09 9.25 -9.55
N GLY A 168 -19.24 9.82 -8.70
CA GLY A 168 -17.96 9.22 -8.32
C GLY A 168 -18.14 8.00 -7.41
N VAL A 169 -17.26 7.02 -7.59
CA VAL A 169 -17.25 5.77 -6.82
C VAL A 169 -15.83 5.39 -6.41
N GLY A 170 -15.72 4.75 -5.25
CA GLY A 170 -14.44 4.22 -4.76
C GLY A 170 -13.44 5.31 -4.34
N LEU A 171 -13.94 6.50 -3.89
CA LEU A 171 -13.08 7.52 -3.30
C LEU A 171 -12.38 6.95 -2.07
N ASN A 172 -11.06 6.89 -2.13
CA ASN A 172 -10.23 6.40 -1.05
C ASN A 172 -8.79 6.86 -1.21
N ALA A 173 -7.99 6.63 -0.16
CA ALA A 173 -6.55 6.72 -0.21
C ALA A 173 -5.91 5.57 0.57
N THR A 174 -4.61 5.42 0.45
CA THR A 174 -3.82 4.44 1.21
C THR A 174 -2.42 4.97 1.44
N THR A 175 -1.96 4.89 2.67
CA THR A 175 -0.56 5.12 3.03
C THR A 175 0.12 3.79 3.29
N ALA A 176 1.27 3.59 2.65
CA ALA A 176 2.14 2.44 2.82
C ALA A 176 3.53 2.90 3.31
N ALA A 177 4.43 1.95 3.52
CA ALA A 177 5.81 2.31 3.87
C ALA A 177 6.47 3.21 2.81
N ASP A 178 6.21 2.97 1.52
CA ASP A 178 6.92 3.62 0.40
C ASP A 178 6.10 4.68 -0.35
N ALA A 179 4.79 4.75 -0.13
CA ALA A 179 3.93 5.56 -1.00
C ALA A 179 2.60 5.93 -0.34
N THR A 180 2.06 7.08 -0.76
CA THR A 180 0.68 7.48 -0.49
C THR A 180 -0.07 7.58 -1.81
N ARG A 181 -1.28 7.00 -1.88
CA ARG A 181 -2.08 6.91 -3.11
C ARG A 181 -3.47 7.47 -2.86
N TYR A 182 -3.97 8.25 -3.83
CA TYR A 182 -5.32 8.82 -3.83
C TYR A 182 -6.03 8.37 -5.10
N PHE A 183 -7.21 7.79 -4.99
CA PHE A 183 -7.88 7.19 -6.15
C PHE A 183 -9.39 7.18 -6.03
N TYR A 184 -10.05 7.28 -7.19
CA TYR A 184 -11.47 7.07 -7.41
C TYR A 184 -11.81 7.00 -8.89
N SER A 185 -13.06 6.73 -9.23
CA SER A 185 -13.54 6.70 -10.60
C SER A 185 -14.72 7.65 -10.77
N LEU A 186 -14.80 8.30 -11.95
CA LEU A 186 -15.89 9.19 -12.35
C LEU A 186 -16.47 8.78 -13.71
N PRO A 187 -17.72 9.18 -14.01
CA PRO A 187 -18.22 9.16 -15.38
C PRO A 187 -17.32 10.00 -16.31
N ALA A 188 -17.12 9.55 -17.55
CA ALA A 188 -16.18 10.17 -18.50
C ALA A 188 -16.45 11.68 -18.75
N ASN A 189 -17.73 12.10 -18.72
CA ASN A 189 -18.12 13.50 -18.85
C ASN A 189 -17.79 14.39 -17.64
N LYS A 190 -17.12 13.82 -16.60
CA LYS A 190 -16.65 14.51 -15.40
C LYS A 190 -15.14 14.63 -15.35
N LEU A 191 -14.44 14.37 -16.46
CA LEU A 191 -12.98 14.42 -16.53
C LEU A 191 -12.42 15.75 -16.00
N GLU A 192 -12.93 16.89 -16.45
CA GLU A 192 -12.45 18.22 -16.02
C GLU A 192 -12.74 18.48 -14.53
N LEU A 193 -13.82 17.94 -13.98
CA LEU A 193 -14.11 18.02 -12.53
C LEU A 193 -12.98 17.36 -11.72
N TRP A 194 -12.49 16.19 -12.16
CA TRP A 194 -11.34 15.56 -11.51
C TRP A 194 -10.12 16.46 -11.51
N PHE A 195 -9.75 17.03 -12.65
CA PHE A 195 -8.63 17.96 -12.75
C PHE A 195 -8.77 19.16 -11.83
N SER A 196 -9.98 19.74 -11.77
CA SER A 196 -10.26 20.87 -10.89
C SER A 196 -10.13 20.53 -9.41
N LEU A 197 -10.71 19.42 -8.96
CA LEU A 197 -10.70 19.03 -7.54
C LEU A 197 -9.32 18.60 -7.09
N GLU A 198 -8.68 17.69 -7.86
CA GLU A 198 -7.39 17.14 -7.45
C GLU A 198 -6.28 18.20 -7.51
N SER A 199 -6.25 19.06 -8.51
CA SER A 199 -5.25 20.12 -8.55
C SER A 199 -5.37 21.07 -7.37
N GLU A 200 -6.58 21.44 -6.95
CA GLU A 200 -6.78 22.29 -5.78
C GLU A 200 -6.38 21.57 -4.48
N ARG A 201 -6.65 20.28 -4.35
CA ARG A 201 -6.22 19.49 -3.18
C ARG A 201 -4.71 19.53 -2.96
N PHE A 202 -3.93 19.51 -4.06
CA PHE A 202 -2.47 19.57 -4.01
C PHE A 202 -1.89 20.99 -4.12
N LEU A 203 -2.68 21.99 -4.51
CA LEU A 203 -2.24 23.37 -4.62
C LEU A 203 -2.50 24.20 -3.37
N ASP A 204 -3.62 23.92 -2.74
CA ASP A 204 -4.19 24.72 -1.65
C ASP A 204 -4.79 23.83 -0.54
N PRO A 205 -4.03 22.86 -0.01
CA PRO A 205 -4.54 22.00 1.05
C PRO A 205 -4.74 22.81 2.34
N VAL A 206 -5.84 22.56 3.04
CA VAL A 206 -6.10 23.11 4.36
C VAL A 206 -6.31 21.98 5.34
N PHE A 207 -5.40 21.84 6.30
CA PHE A 207 -5.40 20.77 7.30
C PHE A 207 -6.36 21.12 8.44
N ARG A 208 -7.66 21.25 8.08
CA ARG A 208 -8.75 21.47 9.06
C ARG A 208 -9.10 20.20 9.79
N GLU A 209 -9.84 20.33 10.90
CA GLU A 209 -10.19 19.20 11.76
C GLU A 209 -8.94 18.41 12.24
N PHE A 210 -7.79 19.10 12.38
CA PHE A 210 -6.53 18.48 12.74
C PHE A 210 -6.63 17.71 14.08
N PHE A 211 -7.19 18.30 15.12
CA PHE A 211 -7.29 17.63 16.42
C PHE A 211 -8.35 16.54 16.45
N GLU A 212 -9.41 16.66 15.65
CA GLU A 212 -10.43 15.64 15.45
C GLU A 212 -9.81 14.39 14.79
N GLU A 213 -9.04 14.60 13.73
CA GLU A 213 -8.34 13.51 13.05
C GLU A 213 -7.22 12.91 13.91
N LYS A 214 -6.56 13.71 14.76
CA LYS A 214 -5.62 13.18 15.76
C LYS A 214 -6.30 12.14 16.66
N ASP A 215 -7.47 12.47 17.18
CA ASP A 215 -8.24 11.57 18.04
C ASP A 215 -8.68 10.31 17.26
N VAL A 216 -9.07 10.45 16.00
CA VAL A 216 -9.43 9.32 15.11
C VAL A 216 -8.23 8.40 14.88
N ILE A 217 -7.06 8.93 14.56
CA ILE A 217 -5.85 8.14 14.29
C ILE A 217 -5.35 7.44 15.57
N LEU A 218 -5.40 8.11 16.72
CA LEU A 218 -5.07 7.49 18.01
C LEU A 218 -6.02 6.34 18.34
N GLU A 219 -7.32 6.49 18.06
CA GLU A 219 -8.28 5.41 18.22
C GLU A 219 -8.05 4.27 17.22
N GLU A 220 -7.72 4.59 15.97
CA GLU A 220 -7.38 3.62 14.94
C GLU A 220 -6.12 2.81 15.34
N ARG A 221 -5.07 3.48 15.86
CA ARG A 221 -3.90 2.82 16.39
C ARG A 221 -4.28 1.88 17.54
N ARG A 222 -5.11 2.36 18.46
CA ARG A 222 -5.59 1.54 19.56
C ARG A 222 -6.29 0.28 19.08
N MET A 223 -7.15 0.39 18.06
CA MET A 223 -7.87 -0.76 17.50
C MET A 223 -6.97 -1.70 16.68
N ARG A 224 -6.05 -1.14 15.88
CA ARG A 224 -5.26 -1.92 14.92
C ARG A 224 -3.96 -2.48 15.50
N VAL A 225 -3.41 -1.85 16.55
CA VAL A 225 -2.13 -2.22 17.14
C VAL A 225 -2.31 -2.55 18.62
N ASP A 226 -2.65 -1.56 19.48
CA ASP A 226 -2.53 -1.71 20.93
C ASP A 226 -3.51 -2.76 21.49
N ASN A 227 -4.73 -2.86 20.94
CA ASN A 227 -5.74 -3.86 21.28
C ASN A 227 -5.78 -5.04 20.29
N SER A 228 -4.86 -5.10 19.33
CA SER A 228 -4.77 -6.15 18.32
C SER A 228 -3.52 -7.00 18.53
N PRO A 229 -3.64 -8.24 19.02
CA PRO A 229 -2.47 -9.11 19.18
C PRO A 229 -1.65 -9.28 17.90
N ILE A 230 -2.31 -9.30 16.75
CA ILE A 230 -1.63 -9.38 15.43
C ILE A 230 -0.96 -8.05 15.08
N GLY A 231 -1.59 -6.92 15.39
CA GLY A 231 -0.97 -5.61 15.18
C GLY A 231 0.30 -5.46 16.01
N THR A 232 0.25 -5.82 17.29
CA THR A 232 1.41 -5.85 18.19
C THR A 232 2.48 -6.82 17.68
N LEU A 233 2.09 -8.03 17.23
CA LEU A 233 3.01 -9.02 16.66
C LEU A 233 3.78 -8.43 15.46
N ILE A 234 3.09 -7.73 14.55
CA ILE A 234 3.71 -7.14 13.36
C ILE A 234 4.65 -5.98 13.73
N GLU A 235 4.22 -5.09 14.64
CA GLU A 235 5.05 -3.96 15.10
C GLU A 235 6.33 -4.47 15.78
N GLU A 236 6.22 -5.43 16.68
CA GLU A 236 7.35 -6.05 17.35
C GLU A 236 8.26 -6.84 16.38
N PHE A 237 7.66 -7.53 15.41
CA PHE A 237 8.42 -8.23 14.37
C PHE A 237 9.28 -7.26 13.54
N LEU A 238 8.71 -6.16 13.06
CA LEU A 238 9.45 -5.15 12.28
C LEU A 238 10.50 -4.44 13.12
N GLY A 239 10.18 -4.07 14.37
CA GLY A 239 11.12 -3.45 15.30
C GLY A 239 12.32 -4.34 15.65
N ASN A 240 12.14 -5.68 15.60
CA ASN A 240 13.23 -6.65 15.81
C ASN A 240 13.96 -7.02 14.51
N ALA A 241 13.30 -6.96 13.35
CA ALA A 241 13.91 -7.32 12.08
C ALA A 241 14.87 -6.24 11.58
N PHE A 242 14.57 -4.97 11.82
CA PHE A 242 15.39 -3.83 11.39
C PHE A 242 15.99 -3.08 12.58
N GLU A 243 17.26 -2.68 12.47
CA GLU A 243 17.93 -1.88 13.50
C GLU A 243 17.90 -0.37 13.18
N GLN A 244 18.22 -0.01 11.93
CA GLN A 244 18.33 1.37 11.48
C GLN A 244 17.36 1.71 10.36
N HIS A 245 16.94 0.71 9.59
CA HIS A 245 16.04 0.95 8.47
C HIS A 245 14.70 1.51 8.94
N PRO A 246 14.18 2.59 8.31
CA PRO A 246 12.87 3.16 8.66
C PRO A 246 11.70 2.17 8.58
N TYR A 247 11.83 1.06 7.86
CA TYR A 247 10.83 -0.01 7.83
C TYR A 247 10.56 -0.68 9.18
N ARG A 248 11.36 -0.40 10.22
CA ARG A 248 11.08 -0.81 11.60
C ARG A 248 9.87 -0.11 12.21
N ARG A 249 9.46 1.05 11.64
CA ARG A 249 8.41 1.91 12.20
C ARG A 249 7.03 1.49 11.70
N PRO A 250 5.99 1.54 12.56
CA PRO A 250 4.63 1.30 12.11
C PRO A 250 4.14 2.44 11.20
N ILE A 251 3.43 2.12 10.13
CA ILE A 251 2.89 3.11 9.19
C ILE A 251 1.91 4.08 9.88
N ILE A 252 1.17 3.59 10.87
CA ILE A 252 0.24 4.41 11.65
C ILE A 252 0.96 5.36 12.62
N GLY A 253 2.25 5.15 12.87
CA GLY A 253 3.07 5.91 13.82
C GLY A 253 3.00 5.37 15.25
N TYR A 254 3.98 5.77 16.08
CA TYR A 254 3.96 5.50 17.52
C TYR A 254 3.01 6.43 18.24
N GLN A 255 2.39 5.95 19.32
CA GLN A 255 1.40 6.72 20.09
C GLN A 255 1.97 8.04 20.64
N GLU A 256 3.19 8.00 21.16
CA GLU A 256 3.89 9.15 21.68
C GLU A 256 4.16 10.22 20.61
N ASP A 257 4.53 9.84 19.40
CA ASP A 257 4.77 10.74 18.29
C ASP A 257 3.45 11.39 17.82
N LEU A 258 2.41 10.59 17.65
CA LEU A 258 1.07 11.05 17.26
C LEU A 258 0.49 12.04 18.29
N TYR A 259 0.74 11.79 19.58
CA TYR A 259 0.25 12.67 20.65
C TYR A 259 0.83 14.09 20.53
N VAL A 260 2.14 14.22 20.30
CA VAL A 260 2.84 15.49 20.21
C VAL A 260 2.82 16.13 18.81
N ALA A 261 2.41 15.37 17.78
CA ALA A 261 2.36 15.87 16.40
C ALA A 261 1.62 17.21 16.29
N THR A 262 2.15 18.13 15.51
CA THR A 262 1.59 19.47 15.27
C THR A 262 1.10 19.61 13.83
N ARG A 263 0.22 20.60 13.58
CA ARG A 263 -0.17 20.97 12.21
C ARG A 263 1.04 21.40 11.38
N GLN A 264 2.04 22.02 12.03
CA GLN A 264 3.27 22.41 11.35
C GLN A 264 4.09 21.19 10.88
N ASP A 265 4.12 20.10 11.65
CA ASP A 265 4.81 18.87 11.20
C ASP A 265 4.18 18.29 9.93
N ILE A 266 2.84 18.34 9.83
CA ILE A 266 2.11 17.95 8.61
C ILE A 266 2.44 18.88 7.45
N GLN A 267 2.47 20.21 7.71
CA GLN A 267 2.80 21.21 6.68
C GLN A 267 4.24 21.03 6.18
N ASP A 268 5.19 20.84 7.09
CA ASP A 268 6.60 20.63 6.74
C ASP A 268 6.81 19.37 5.92
N PHE A 269 6.12 18.29 6.29
CA PHE A 269 6.16 17.02 5.54
C PHE A 269 5.54 17.18 4.15
N TYR A 270 4.39 17.85 4.07
CA TYR A 270 3.74 18.17 2.79
C TYR A 270 4.65 19.04 1.90
N ASP A 271 5.19 20.11 2.44
CA ASP A 271 6.06 21.02 1.70
C ASP A 271 7.35 20.37 1.24
N THR A 272 7.84 19.37 1.97
CA THR A 272 9.05 18.63 1.64
C THR A 272 8.83 17.60 0.55
N TYR A 273 7.75 16.82 0.62
CA TYR A 273 7.61 15.60 -0.19
C TYR A 273 6.51 15.65 -1.25
N TYR A 274 5.53 16.56 -1.12
CA TYR A 274 4.44 16.67 -2.11
C TYR A 274 4.77 17.67 -3.22
N GLY A 275 6.01 17.69 -3.68
CA GLY A 275 6.41 18.39 -4.88
C GLY A 275 5.85 17.71 -6.15
N PRO A 276 5.57 18.45 -7.24
CA PRO A 276 5.00 17.87 -8.45
C PRO A 276 5.89 16.83 -9.11
N ASP A 277 7.22 16.92 -8.96
CA ASP A 277 8.17 15.92 -9.44
C ASP A 277 8.09 14.58 -8.71
N ASN A 278 7.49 14.56 -7.51
CA ASN A 278 7.24 13.35 -6.71
C ASN A 278 5.82 12.77 -6.92
N LEU A 279 5.03 13.36 -7.83
CA LEU A 279 3.65 12.92 -8.09
C LEU A 279 3.54 12.28 -9.47
N THR A 280 2.92 11.11 -9.53
CA THR A 280 2.52 10.45 -10.78
C THR A 280 1.01 10.31 -10.81
N ALA A 281 0.38 10.95 -11.81
CA ALA A 281 -1.04 10.80 -12.08
C ALA A 281 -1.28 9.77 -13.19
N VAL A 282 -2.18 8.82 -12.94
CA VAL A 282 -2.58 7.81 -13.92
C VAL A 282 -4.07 7.94 -14.20
N VAL A 283 -4.41 8.04 -15.48
CA VAL A 283 -5.78 8.21 -15.99
C VAL A 283 -6.10 7.07 -16.95
N VAL A 284 -7.07 6.23 -16.60
CA VAL A 284 -7.44 5.04 -17.37
C VAL A 284 -8.94 5.03 -17.63
N GLY A 285 -9.37 5.03 -18.88
CA GLY A 285 -10.80 4.93 -19.21
C GLY A 285 -11.18 5.60 -20.53
N ASP A 286 -12.44 6.00 -20.62
CA ASP A 286 -13.01 6.68 -21.78
C ASP A 286 -12.56 8.16 -21.81
N VAL A 287 -11.36 8.38 -22.29
CA VAL A 287 -10.69 9.68 -22.37
C VAL A 287 -9.93 9.80 -23.69
N ASP A 288 -9.64 11.03 -24.08
CA ASP A 288 -8.69 11.39 -25.13
C ASP A 288 -7.39 11.89 -24.49
N ALA A 289 -6.25 11.31 -24.85
CA ALA A 289 -4.95 11.62 -24.23
C ALA A 289 -4.50 13.08 -24.49
N ALA A 290 -4.87 13.67 -25.60
CA ALA A 290 -4.56 15.07 -25.89
C ALA A 290 -5.38 16.01 -25.02
N GLU A 291 -6.64 15.69 -24.75
CA GLU A 291 -7.49 16.44 -23.83
C GLU A 291 -7.01 16.29 -22.38
N VAL A 292 -6.62 15.08 -21.94
CA VAL A 292 -5.99 14.87 -20.64
C VAL A 292 -4.75 15.74 -20.48
N LYS A 293 -3.88 15.79 -21.50
CA LYS A 293 -2.68 16.64 -21.49
C LYS A 293 -3.02 18.12 -21.38
N ARG A 294 -3.98 18.59 -22.16
CA ARG A 294 -4.44 19.99 -22.12
C ARG A 294 -4.97 20.37 -20.72
N LEU A 295 -5.78 19.51 -20.11
CA LEU A 295 -6.31 19.73 -18.77
C LEU A 295 -5.21 19.67 -17.70
N ALA A 296 -4.27 18.74 -17.83
CA ALA A 296 -3.11 18.67 -16.94
C ALA A 296 -2.29 19.96 -16.94
N GLU A 297 -2.01 20.52 -18.13
CA GLU A 297 -1.29 21.80 -18.29
C GLU A 297 -2.06 22.96 -17.65
N VAL A 298 -3.39 23.01 -17.81
CA VAL A 298 -4.24 24.09 -17.26
C VAL A 298 -4.33 24.02 -15.74
N TYR A 299 -4.53 22.84 -15.17
CA TYR A 299 -4.85 22.67 -13.77
C TYR A 299 -3.61 22.39 -12.92
N PHE A 300 -2.83 21.38 -13.24
CA PHE A 300 -1.62 20.99 -12.50
C PHE A 300 -0.38 21.78 -12.92
N GLY A 301 -0.37 22.38 -14.11
CA GLY A 301 0.71 23.28 -14.53
C GLY A 301 0.87 24.52 -13.65
N ARG A 302 -0.16 24.86 -12.83
CA ARG A 302 -0.11 25.95 -11.82
C ARG A 302 0.71 25.57 -10.58
N TYR A 303 0.95 24.28 -10.37
CA TYR A 303 1.68 23.79 -9.21
C TYR A 303 3.15 24.19 -9.35
N PRO A 304 3.72 24.96 -8.39
CA PRO A 304 5.10 25.41 -8.52
C PRO A 304 6.06 24.23 -8.44
N ALA A 305 7.07 24.22 -9.31
CA ALA A 305 8.13 23.22 -9.24
C ALA A 305 8.85 23.33 -7.89
N ARG A 306 8.91 22.21 -7.19
CA ARG A 306 9.67 22.05 -5.95
C ARG A 306 10.45 20.75 -6.06
N PRO A 307 11.80 20.77 -5.96
CA PRO A 307 12.59 19.55 -6.04
C PRO A 307 12.37 18.71 -4.78
N THR A 308 11.99 17.46 -4.97
CA THR A 308 11.93 16.49 -3.87
C THR A 308 13.34 16.19 -3.35
N PRO A 309 13.53 16.04 -2.03
CA PRO A 309 14.80 15.59 -1.47
C PRO A 309 15.26 14.27 -2.07
N PRO A 310 16.58 14.03 -2.16
CA PRO A 310 17.07 12.72 -2.58
C PRO A 310 16.60 11.64 -1.58
N PRO A 311 16.40 10.40 -2.06
CA PRO A 311 16.01 9.29 -1.20
C PRO A 311 16.96 9.15 0.01
N PRO A 312 16.46 8.73 1.17
CA PRO A 312 17.30 8.55 2.36
C PRO A 312 18.38 7.49 2.10
N VAL A 313 19.59 7.76 2.59
CA VAL A 313 20.67 6.76 2.58
C VAL A 313 20.46 5.83 3.78
N ILE A 314 20.05 4.61 3.51
CA ILE A 314 19.74 3.62 4.53
C ILE A 314 20.91 2.65 4.64
N ASN A 315 21.48 2.53 5.83
CA ASN A 315 22.57 1.60 6.13
C ASN A 315 22.10 0.58 7.18
N GLU A 316 21.29 -0.39 6.77
CA GLU A 316 20.92 -1.50 7.65
C GLU A 316 22.11 -2.44 7.83
N PRO A 317 22.53 -2.73 9.07
CA PRO A 317 23.64 -3.65 9.30
C PRO A 317 23.23 -5.08 8.93
N THR A 318 24.17 -5.84 8.34
CA THR A 318 23.93 -7.25 8.03
C THR A 318 23.72 -8.03 9.32
N GLN A 319 22.58 -8.69 9.42
CA GLN A 319 22.27 -9.57 10.57
C GLN A 319 23.18 -10.80 10.57
N THR A 320 23.87 -11.04 11.67
CA THR A 320 24.85 -12.14 11.85
C THR A 320 24.35 -13.26 12.76
N ASP A 321 23.33 -12.98 13.56
CA ASP A 321 22.77 -13.92 14.52
C ASP A 321 21.24 -13.94 14.45
N PRO A 322 20.59 -15.09 14.63
CA PRO A 322 19.12 -15.17 14.59
C PRO A 322 18.50 -14.39 15.75
N ARG A 323 17.46 -13.63 15.45
CA ARG A 323 16.68 -12.89 16.44
C ARG A 323 15.39 -13.64 16.74
N ASN A 324 15.07 -13.81 18.02
CA ASN A 324 13.88 -14.52 18.45
C ASN A 324 13.20 -13.72 19.56
N LEU A 325 11.88 -13.54 19.42
CA LEU A 325 11.02 -12.89 20.41
C LEU A 325 9.82 -13.80 20.70
N THR A 326 9.34 -13.77 21.94
CA THR A 326 8.08 -14.42 22.33
C THR A 326 7.19 -13.38 22.98
N LEU A 327 5.96 -13.29 22.52
CA LEU A 327 4.90 -12.44 23.04
C LEU A 327 3.84 -13.33 23.67
N GLU A 328 3.25 -12.89 24.78
CA GLU A 328 2.12 -13.55 25.44
C GLU A 328 0.94 -12.58 25.46
N LEU A 329 -0.04 -12.80 24.58
CA LEU A 329 -1.22 -11.93 24.44
C LEU A 329 -2.50 -12.79 24.35
N PRO A 330 -3.68 -12.23 24.66
CA PRO A 330 -4.96 -12.93 24.55
C PRO A 330 -5.36 -13.14 23.08
N SER A 331 -4.80 -14.15 22.46
CA SER A 331 -5.00 -14.51 21.03
C SER A 331 -4.77 -15.98 20.80
N GLU A 332 -5.23 -16.49 19.66
CA GLU A 332 -4.72 -17.75 19.11
C GLU A 332 -3.21 -17.64 18.85
N PRO A 333 -2.45 -18.74 19.04
CA PRO A 333 -1.01 -18.70 18.84
C PRO A 333 -0.63 -18.50 17.36
N TRP A 334 0.36 -17.63 17.12
CA TRP A 334 0.90 -17.33 15.78
C TRP A 334 2.41 -17.52 15.74
N TYR A 335 2.89 -17.83 14.55
CA TYR A 335 4.31 -17.82 14.21
C TYR A 335 4.54 -16.86 13.04
N ILE A 336 5.57 -16.03 13.13
CA ILE A 336 6.08 -15.24 12.01
C ILE A 336 7.60 -15.28 12.00
N GLU A 337 8.20 -15.47 10.84
CA GLU A 337 9.63 -15.28 10.62
C GLU A 337 9.91 -14.53 9.34
N GLY A 338 11.05 -13.85 9.27
CA GLY A 338 11.45 -13.10 8.07
C GLY A 338 12.95 -13.12 7.85
N TYR A 339 13.29 -12.87 6.59
CA TYR A 339 14.65 -12.83 6.07
C TYR A 339 14.83 -11.58 5.22
N HIS A 340 15.94 -10.89 5.39
CA HIS A 340 16.25 -9.73 4.56
C HIS A 340 16.43 -10.13 3.10
N ARG A 341 15.83 -9.34 2.21
CA ARG A 341 15.96 -9.48 0.76
C ARG A 341 16.16 -8.11 0.12
N PRO A 342 16.80 -8.05 -1.07
CA PRO A 342 16.96 -6.80 -1.80
C PRO A 342 15.61 -6.25 -2.33
N SER A 343 15.65 -4.97 -2.70
CA SER A 343 14.50 -4.21 -3.23
C SER A 343 13.95 -4.76 -4.57
N LEU A 344 12.83 -4.17 -5.01
CA LEU A 344 12.20 -4.45 -6.31
C LEU A 344 13.13 -4.17 -7.50
N SER A 345 14.13 -3.29 -7.34
CA SER A 345 15.09 -2.97 -8.41
C SER A 345 16.16 -4.05 -8.63
N HIS A 346 16.26 -5.04 -7.74
CA HIS A 346 17.26 -6.09 -7.84
C HIS A 346 16.94 -7.07 -8.98
N PRO A 347 17.92 -7.55 -9.77
CA PRO A 347 17.68 -8.48 -10.87
C PRO A 347 16.96 -9.78 -10.49
N ASP A 348 17.13 -10.25 -9.25
CA ASP A 348 16.50 -11.47 -8.75
C ASP A 348 15.07 -11.24 -8.19
N HIS A 349 14.52 -10.02 -8.23
CA HIS A 349 13.22 -9.73 -7.58
C HIS A 349 12.11 -10.68 -8.05
N VAL A 350 12.04 -11.01 -9.34
CA VAL A 350 11.07 -11.96 -9.88
C VAL A 350 11.26 -13.39 -9.35
N ILE A 351 12.47 -13.75 -8.91
CA ILE A 351 12.73 -15.08 -8.36
C ILE A 351 12.14 -15.18 -6.93
N TYR A 352 12.16 -14.09 -6.16
CA TYR A 352 11.44 -14.03 -4.88
C TYR A 352 9.94 -14.20 -5.06
N ASP A 353 9.35 -13.62 -6.12
CA ASP A 353 7.92 -13.82 -6.45
C ASP A 353 7.63 -15.28 -6.83
N MET A 354 8.57 -15.94 -7.52
CA MET A 354 8.47 -17.37 -7.82
C MET A 354 8.54 -18.22 -6.55
N ILE A 355 9.44 -17.89 -5.62
CA ILE A 355 9.57 -18.58 -4.32
C ILE A 355 8.29 -18.41 -3.50
N ASP A 356 7.74 -17.20 -3.43
CA ASP A 356 6.45 -16.89 -2.81
C ASP A 356 5.33 -17.80 -3.35
N GLY A 357 5.18 -17.83 -4.67
CA GLY A 357 4.19 -18.68 -5.34
C GLY A 357 4.38 -20.19 -5.12
N LEU A 358 5.62 -20.65 -5.04
CA LEU A 358 5.95 -22.04 -4.74
C LEU A 358 5.59 -22.43 -3.31
N LEU A 359 5.85 -21.54 -2.36
CA LEU A 359 5.68 -21.80 -0.95
C LEU A 359 4.22 -21.70 -0.50
N THR A 360 3.44 -20.70 -0.93
CA THR A 360 2.13 -20.42 -0.35
C THR A 360 0.98 -20.22 -1.32
N SER A 361 1.22 -20.04 -2.64
CA SER A 361 0.12 -19.77 -3.58
C SER A 361 -0.74 -21.00 -3.90
N GLY A 362 -1.88 -21.09 -3.20
CA GLY A 362 -2.92 -22.10 -3.41
C GLY A 362 -2.67 -23.43 -2.69
N ARG A 363 -3.68 -24.29 -2.73
CA ARG A 363 -3.72 -25.54 -1.94
C ARG A 363 -2.65 -26.58 -2.29
N THR A 364 -1.99 -26.43 -3.42
CA THR A 364 -0.92 -27.33 -3.89
C THR A 364 0.48 -26.78 -3.65
N SER A 365 0.59 -25.62 -3.02
CA SER A 365 1.86 -25.03 -2.62
C SER A 365 2.54 -25.83 -1.51
N ARG A 366 3.87 -25.70 -1.39
CA ARG A 366 4.67 -26.57 -0.51
C ARG A 366 4.28 -26.43 0.95
N LEU A 367 4.26 -25.20 1.48
CA LEU A 367 3.94 -24.97 2.89
C LEU A 367 2.49 -25.29 3.21
N TYR A 368 1.53 -24.92 2.34
CA TYR A 368 0.14 -25.24 2.57
C TYR A 368 -0.07 -26.77 2.64
N ARG A 369 0.55 -27.53 1.75
CA ARG A 369 0.49 -28.99 1.82
C ARG A 369 1.13 -29.54 3.06
N ALA A 370 2.37 -29.13 3.36
CA ALA A 370 3.13 -29.70 4.46
C ALA A 370 2.52 -29.41 5.83
N LEU A 371 2.01 -28.17 6.04
CA LEU A 371 1.61 -27.68 7.37
C LEU A 371 0.09 -27.70 7.60
N VAL A 372 -0.72 -27.65 6.52
CA VAL A 372 -2.19 -27.59 6.66
C VAL A 372 -2.86 -28.88 6.24
N VAL A 373 -2.32 -29.59 5.21
CA VAL A 373 -2.97 -30.79 4.67
C VAL A 373 -2.34 -32.07 5.19
N ASP A 374 -1.03 -32.24 4.99
CA ASP A 374 -0.33 -33.49 5.30
C ASP A 374 -0.01 -33.63 6.80
N ASN A 375 0.33 -32.52 7.48
CA ASN A 375 0.52 -32.43 8.93
C ASN A 375 -0.21 -31.17 9.43
N PRO A 376 -1.45 -31.25 9.91
CA PRO A 376 -2.28 -30.09 10.22
C PRO A 376 -1.86 -29.37 11.51
N VAL A 377 -0.64 -28.81 11.53
CA VAL A 377 -0.10 -27.98 12.62
C VAL A 377 -0.48 -26.51 12.49
N ALA A 378 -0.91 -26.09 11.30
CA ALA A 378 -1.37 -24.75 11.03
C ALA A 378 -2.80 -24.76 10.46
N LEU A 379 -3.61 -23.75 10.85
CA LEU A 379 -4.91 -23.45 10.23
C LEU A 379 -4.74 -22.66 8.94
N ASP A 380 -3.72 -21.81 8.90
CA ASP A 380 -3.36 -20.99 7.74
C ASP A 380 -1.85 -20.76 7.71
N ILE A 381 -1.30 -20.59 6.52
CA ILE A 381 0.11 -20.30 6.27
C ILE A 381 0.22 -19.37 5.05
N GLY A 382 0.99 -18.31 5.19
CA GLY A 382 1.17 -17.31 4.14
C GLY A 382 2.56 -16.70 4.13
N THR A 383 2.83 -15.92 3.10
CA THR A 383 4.06 -15.15 2.92
C THR A 383 3.74 -13.67 2.71
N LEU A 384 4.67 -12.80 3.12
CA LEU A 384 4.70 -11.37 2.84
C LEU A 384 6.01 -11.09 2.10
N ASN A 385 5.94 -11.12 0.77
CA ASN A 385 7.10 -10.89 -0.08
C ASN A 385 7.22 -9.40 -0.41
N GLY A 386 8.29 -8.76 0.05
CA GLY A 386 8.46 -7.31 -0.07
C GLY A 386 7.81 -6.52 1.07
N PHE A 387 8.02 -6.96 2.31
CA PHE A 387 7.38 -6.40 3.49
C PHE A 387 8.36 -5.56 4.36
N PRO A 388 7.93 -4.40 4.90
CA PRO A 388 6.63 -3.73 4.79
C PRO A 388 6.47 -2.86 3.53
N GLY A 389 7.54 -2.72 2.74
CA GLY A 389 7.63 -2.05 1.47
C GLY A 389 8.65 -2.74 0.57
N ASN A 390 8.75 -2.35 -0.71
CA ASN A 390 9.63 -2.99 -1.68
C ASN A 390 10.50 -2.00 -2.50
N LYS A 391 10.44 -0.71 -2.19
CA LYS A 391 11.30 0.32 -2.79
C LYS A 391 12.75 0.15 -2.35
N TYR A 392 12.96 -0.22 -1.09
CA TYR A 392 14.27 -0.47 -0.47
C TYR A 392 14.43 -1.95 -0.11
N ASP A 393 15.61 -2.32 0.41
CA ASP A 393 15.83 -3.66 0.95
C ASP A 393 14.83 -3.93 2.08
N ASN A 394 14.23 -5.11 2.05
CA ASN A 394 13.01 -5.43 2.79
C ASN A 394 13.03 -6.87 3.30
N LEU A 395 11.88 -7.40 3.68
CA LEU A 395 11.74 -8.76 4.19
C LEU A 395 10.95 -9.66 3.24
N PHE A 396 11.39 -10.90 3.17
CA PHE A 396 10.56 -12.05 2.82
C PHE A 396 10.09 -12.66 4.14
N ALA A 397 8.84 -12.44 4.52
CA ALA A 397 8.30 -12.98 5.75
C ALA A 397 7.33 -14.13 5.49
N ILE A 398 7.28 -15.10 6.44
CA ILE A 398 6.40 -16.25 6.42
C ILE A 398 5.66 -16.26 7.75
N TYR A 399 4.34 -16.41 7.73
CA TYR A 399 3.52 -16.45 8.94
C TYR A 399 2.56 -17.63 8.93
N GLY A 400 2.19 -18.11 10.10
CA GLY A 400 1.20 -19.17 10.26
C GLY A 400 0.37 -19.02 11.51
N LEU A 401 -0.94 -19.30 11.37
CA LEU A 401 -1.86 -19.46 12.49
C LEU A 401 -1.81 -20.91 12.97
N THR A 402 -1.49 -21.11 14.24
CA THR A 402 -1.33 -22.44 14.83
C THR A 402 -2.67 -23.19 14.94
N ALA A 403 -2.67 -24.48 14.62
CA ALA A 403 -3.84 -25.32 14.79
C ALA A 403 -4.05 -25.70 16.27
N PRO A 404 -5.29 -26.03 16.70
CA PRO A 404 -5.54 -26.48 18.08
C PRO A 404 -4.66 -27.65 18.51
N ASN A 405 -4.16 -27.61 19.75
CA ASN A 405 -3.24 -28.60 20.35
C ASN A 405 -1.83 -28.65 19.72
N HIS A 406 -1.47 -27.64 18.94
CA HIS A 406 -0.13 -27.44 18.41
C HIS A 406 0.47 -26.14 18.92
N SER A 407 1.76 -25.95 18.70
CA SER A 407 2.53 -24.78 19.09
C SER A 407 3.12 -24.04 17.89
N PRO A 408 3.49 -22.77 18.00
CA PRO A 408 4.26 -22.08 16.97
C PRO A 408 5.57 -22.78 16.61
N ASP A 409 6.17 -23.53 17.52
CA ASP A 409 7.38 -24.32 17.26
C ASP A 409 7.10 -25.52 16.34
N ASP A 410 5.91 -26.12 16.40
CA ASP A 410 5.51 -27.19 15.47
C ASP A 410 5.45 -26.65 14.02
N ILE A 411 4.95 -25.41 13.84
CA ILE A 411 5.00 -24.71 12.57
C ILE A 411 6.46 -24.50 12.14
N ALA A 412 7.30 -23.94 13.01
CA ALA A 412 8.69 -23.64 12.70
C ALA A 412 9.47 -24.89 12.25
N ILE A 413 9.29 -26.02 12.89
CA ILE A 413 9.98 -27.27 12.55
C ILE A 413 9.65 -27.73 11.13
N LEU A 414 8.38 -27.79 10.76
CA LEU A 414 7.96 -28.22 9.44
C LEU A 414 8.26 -27.20 8.35
N LEU A 415 8.11 -25.90 8.66
CA LEU A 415 8.48 -24.82 7.78
C LEU A 415 9.96 -24.89 7.42
N HIS A 416 10.85 -25.00 8.42
CA HIS A 416 12.29 -25.10 8.18
C HIS A 416 12.65 -26.37 7.37
N ALA A 417 11.96 -27.47 7.60
CA ALA A 417 12.18 -28.69 6.80
C ALA A 417 11.86 -28.45 5.31
N GLU A 418 10.79 -27.72 4.98
CA GLU A 418 10.44 -27.39 3.59
C GLU A 418 11.36 -26.32 2.99
N LEU A 419 11.83 -25.33 3.77
CA LEU A 419 12.83 -24.36 3.33
C LEU A 419 14.18 -25.07 3.03
N ASP A 420 14.61 -25.94 3.91
CA ASP A 420 15.81 -26.78 3.71
C ASP A 420 15.69 -27.63 2.46
N ARG A 421 14.52 -28.19 2.19
CA ARG A 421 14.24 -28.96 1.00
C ARG A 421 14.33 -28.09 -0.26
N LEU A 422 13.76 -26.88 -0.23
CA LEU A 422 13.85 -25.92 -1.35
C LEU A 422 15.31 -25.52 -1.67
N GLN A 423 16.18 -25.45 -0.65
CA GLN A 423 17.60 -25.15 -0.81
C GLN A 423 18.39 -26.34 -1.39
N ARG A 424 18.01 -27.57 -1.04
CA ARG A 424 18.78 -28.79 -1.41
C ARG A 424 18.31 -29.46 -2.69
N GLU A 425 17.01 -29.41 -2.97
CA GLU A 425 16.39 -30.10 -4.08
C GLU A 425 15.86 -29.09 -5.10
N PRO A 426 16.18 -29.25 -6.39
CA PRO A 426 15.58 -28.42 -7.43
C PRO A 426 14.08 -28.62 -7.47
N VAL A 427 13.33 -27.53 -7.69
CA VAL A 427 11.89 -27.58 -7.91
C VAL A 427 11.58 -28.31 -9.20
N THR A 428 10.44 -28.99 -9.24
CA THR A 428 10.00 -29.72 -10.45
C THR A 428 9.52 -28.75 -11.53
N GLN A 429 9.59 -29.18 -12.79
CA GLN A 429 9.07 -28.39 -13.90
C GLN A 429 7.56 -28.10 -13.74
N ALA A 430 6.79 -29.04 -13.21
CA ALA A 430 5.37 -28.85 -12.94
C ALA A 430 5.08 -27.76 -11.90
N GLU A 431 5.91 -27.63 -10.86
CA GLU A 431 5.82 -26.55 -9.88
C GLU A 431 6.14 -25.18 -10.52
N LEU A 432 7.21 -25.10 -11.31
CA LEU A 432 7.56 -23.88 -12.05
C LEU A 432 6.43 -23.46 -13.01
N ASP A 433 5.92 -24.37 -13.82
CA ASP A 433 4.87 -24.08 -14.80
C ASP A 433 3.57 -23.63 -14.12
N ARG A 434 3.25 -24.21 -12.96
CA ARG A 434 2.12 -23.77 -12.13
C ARG A 434 2.26 -22.31 -11.71
N VAL A 435 3.41 -21.94 -11.13
CA VAL A 435 3.62 -20.57 -10.61
C VAL A 435 3.69 -19.57 -11.77
N LYS A 436 4.40 -19.86 -12.86
CA LYS A 436 4.42 -19.04 -14.08
C LYS A 436 3.01 -18.78 -14.61
N THR A 437 2.17 -19.82 -14.64
CA THR A 437 0.78 -19.70 -15.07
C THR A 437 -0.05 -18.83 -14.12
N GLN A 438 0.16 -18.95 -12.80
CA GLN A 438 -0.52 -18.13 -11.79
C GLN A 438 -0.10 -16.66 -11.88
N SER A 439 1.19 -16.36 -12.08
CA SER A 439 1.71 -15.00 -12.26
C SER A 439 1.11 -14.33 -13.50
N ARG A 440 1.08 -15.04 -14.64
CA ARG A 440 0.39 -14.56 -15.86
C ARG A 440 -1.08 -14.27 -15.62
N ALA A 441 -1.79 -15.20 -14.98
CA ALA A 441 -3.21 -15.03 -14.70
C ALA A 441 -3.46 -13.86 -13.70
N GLY A 442 -2.55 -13.65 -12.76
CA GLY A 442 -2.57 -12.51 -11.83
C GLY A 442 -2.48 -11.18 -12.57
N LEU A 443 -1.46 -11.03 -13.41
CA LEU A 443 -1.29 -9.84 -14.24
C LEU A 443 -2.51 -9.59 -15.13
N LEU A 444 -2.97 -10.60 -15.86
CA LEU A 444 -4.13 -10.46 -16.73
C LEU A 444 -5.40 -10.01 -15.97
N ARG A 445 -5.59 -10.43 -14.73
CA ARG A 445 -6.70 -9.95 -13.89
C ARG A 445 -6.55 -8.45 -13.56
N SER A 446 -5.34 -7.99 -13.24
CA SER A 446 -5.08 -6.56 -12.99
C SER A 446 -5.34 -5.71 -14.23
N LEU A 447 -5.06 -6.23 -15.43
CA LEU A 447 -5.32 -5.55 -16.70
C LEU A 447 -6.81 -5.46 -17.08
N ASN A 448 -7.73 -6.16 -16.38
CA ASN A 448 -9.15 -6.19 -16.73
C ASN A 448 -9.94 -4.96 -16.22
N SER A 449 -9.49 -4.29 -15.17
CA SER A 449 -10.17 -3.11 -14.61
C SER A 449 -9.37 -1.83 -14.84
N ASN A 450 -10.07 -0.70 -14.98
CA ASN A 450 -9.40 0.61 -15.11
C ASN A 450 -8.61 0.94 -13.83
N SER A 451 -9.20 0.69 -12.66
CA SER A 451 -8.55 0.95 -11.36
C SER A 451 -7.32 0.05 -11.13
N GLY A 452 -7.42 -1.26 -11.48
CA GLY A 452 -6.28 -2.17 -11.38
C GLY A 452 -5.11 -1.76 -12.29
N LEU A 453 -5.43 -1.31 -13.50
CA LEU A 453 -4.44 -0.76 -14.44
C LEU A 453 -3.81 0.54 -13.91
N ALA A 454 -4.64 1.46 -13.41
CA ALA A 454 -4.13 2.70 -12.84
C ALA A 454 -3.16 2.44 -11.67
N SER A 455 -3.52 1.52 -10.77
CA SER A 455 -2.66 1.12 -9.66
C SER A 455 -1.33 0.51 -10.12
N LEU A 456 -1.41 -0.43 -11.05
CA LEU A 456 -0.24 -1.15 -11.56
C LEU A 456 0.76 -0.21 -12.25
N LEU A 457 0.27 0.65 -13.16
CA LEU A 457 1.11 1.59 -13.88
C LEU A 457 1.74 2.64 -12.95
N ALA A 458 0.97 3.15 -11.98
CA ALA A 458 1.46 4.10 -10.98
C ALA A 458 2.57 3.51 -10.12
N GLU A 459 2.36 2.29 -9.61
CA GLU A 459 3.32 1.61 -8.75
C GLU A 459 4.65 1.34 -9.44
N TYR A 460 4.61 0.77 -10.65
CA TYR A 460 5.84 0.48 -11.39
C TYR A 460 6.55 1.75 -11.84
N GLN A 461 5.82 2.79 -12.24
CA GLN A 461 6.42 4.08 -12.56
C GLN A 461 7.18 4.66 -11.37
N ALA A 462 6.55 4.72 -10.19
CA ALA A 462 7.14 5.34 -9.02
C ALA A 462 8.34 4.53 -8.48
N LYS A 463 8.19 3.22 -8.34
CA LYS A 463 9.22 2.37 -7.70
C LYS A 463 10.40 2.00 -8.60
N THR A 464 10.19 1.99 -9.92
CA THR A 464 11.22 1.52 -10.87
C THR A 464 11.61 2.57 -11.91
N GLY A 465 10.94 3.73 -11.92
CA GLY A 465 11.15 4.80 -12.90
C GLY A 465 10.54 4.52 -14.28
N ASP A 466 10.03 3.31 -14.53
CA ASP A 466 9.41 2.94 -15.82
C ASP A 466 8.27 1.92 -15.61
N TRP A 467 7.04 2.34 -15.85
CA TRP A 467 5.87 1.47 -15.75
C TRP A 467 5.94 0.23 -16.66
N ARG A 468 6.75 0.27 -17.72
CA ARG A 468 6.94 -0.88 -18.64
C ARG A 468 7.64 -2.05 -17.97
N ASN A 469 8.29 -1.85 -16.82
CA ASN A 469 8.95 -2.91 -16.08
C ASN A 469 8.00 -4.02 -15.65
N VAL A 470 6.72 -3.74 -15.46
CA VAL A 470 5.70 -4.78 -15.21
C VAL A 470 5.69 -5.89 -16.29
N PHE A 471 5.93 -5.52 -17.55
CA PHE A 471 5.96 -6.48 -18.66
C PHE A 471 7.31 -7.19 -18.76
N ARG A 472 8.40 -6.48 -18.47
CA ARG A 472 9.76 -7.05 -18.40
C ARG A 472 9.86 -8.08 -17.28
N ASP A 473 9.19 -7.85 -16.15
CA ASP A 473 9.12 -8.81 -15.04
C ASP A 473 8.42 -10.09 -15.45
N LEU A 474 7.32 -9.99 -16.19
CA LEU A 474 6.63 -11.15 -16.69
C LEU A 474 7.50 -11.96 -17.67
N GLU A 475 8.24 -11.29 -18.57
CA GLU A 475 9.21 -11.97 -19.44
C GLU A 475 10.35 -12.60 -18.63
N ALA A 476 10.80 -11.95 -17.57
CA ALA A 476 11.84 -12.48 -16.69
C ALA A 476 11.33 -13.73 -15.94
N ILE A 477 10.10 -13.70 -15.41
CA ILE A 477 9.45 -14.87 -14.78
C ILE A 477 9.44 -16.08 -15.71
N GLU A 478 9.14 -15.89 -17.03
CA GLU A 478 9.13 -17.00 -17.98
C GLU A 478 10.51 -17.67 -18.15
N LYS A 479 11.59 -16.93 -17.94
CA LYS A 479 12.97 -17.39 -18.06
C LYS A 479 13.51 -18.03 -16.79
N VAL A 480 12.85 -17.86 -15.63
CA VAL A 480 13.31 -18.43 -14.36
C VAL A 480 13.40 -19.95 -14.45
N THR A 481 14.50 -20.49 -13.98
CA THR A 481 14.82 -21.94 -13.95
C THR A 481 14.77 -22.48 -12.52
N ALA A 482 14.73 -23.80 -12.39
CA ALA A 482 14.84 -24.46 -11.08
C ALA A 482 16.18 -24.14 -10.37
N ALA A 483 17.25 -23.95 -11.13
CA ALA A 483 18.56 -23.58 -10.59
C ALA A 483 18.57 -22.14 -10.03
N ASP A 484 17.84 -21.20 -10.66
CA ASP A 484 17.69 -19.84 -10.15
C ASP A 484 16.95 -19.81 -8.83
N VAL A 485 15.83 -20.54 -8.74
CA VAL A 485 15.05 -20.69 -7.50
C VAL A 485 15.91 -21.27 -6.39
N GLN A 486 16.66 -22.33 -6.66
CA GLN A 486 17.55 -22.97 -5.69
C GLN A 486 18.66 -22.02 -5.22
N ARG A 487 19.31 -21.31 -6.13
CA ARG A 487 20.36 -20.34 -5.83
C ARG A 487 19.84 -19.23 -4.91
N VAL A 488 18.69 -18.64 -5.22
CA VAL A 488 18.09 -17.57 -4.42
C VAL A 488 17.59 -18.10 -3.08
N ALA A 489 16.96 -19.28 -3.03
CA ALA A 489 16.57 -19.89 -1.77
C ALA A 489 17.76 -20.15 -0.85
N GLN A 490 18.91 -20.58 -1.39
CA GLN A 490 20.15 -20.77 -0.63
C GLN A 490 20.70 -19.46 -0.06
N SER A 491 20.57 -18.34 -0.77
CA SER A 491 21.04 -17.04 -0.27
C SER A 491 20.05 -16.41 0.71
N LEU A 492 18.75 -16.60 0.51
CA LEU A 492 17.67 -15.99 1.30
C LEU A 492 17.52 -16.66 2.68
N PHE A 493 17.32 -17.97 2.71
CA PHE A 493 16.92 -18.69 3.92
C PHE A 493 18.14 -19.10 4.78
N GLN A 494 18.94 -18.10 5.16
CA GLN A 494 20.11 -18.32 6.03
C GLN A 494 19.69 -18.23 7.49
N PRO A 495 19.90 -19.27 8.32
CA PRO A 495 19.45 -19.30 9.72
C PRO A 495 19.93 -18.13 10.57
N GLN A 496 21.15 -17.61 10.32
CA GLN A 496 21.69 -16.45 11.04
C GLN A 496 21.02 -15.14 10.69
N GLN A 497 20.33 -15.03 9.53
CA GLN A 497 19.63 -13.83 9.07
C GLN A 497 18.11 -13.88 9.39
N ARG A 498 17.68 -14.87 10.16
CA ARG A 498 16.29 -15.05 10.53
C ARG A 498 15.92 -14.18 11.72
N THR A 499 14.83 -13.42 11.60
CA THR A 499 14.10 -12.83 12.73
C THR A 499 12.78 -13.58 12.88
N ALA A 500 12.49 -14.10 14.07
CA ALA A 500 11.26 -14.86 14.34
C ALA A 500 10.55 -14.35 15.60
N VAL A 501 9.22 -14.27 15.53
CA VAL A 501 8.37 -13.92 16.67
C VAL A 501 7.31 -15.01 16.85
N ARG A 502 7.15 -15.43 18.10
CA ARG A 502 6.10 -16.35 18.56
C ARG A 502 5.09 -15.57 19.35
N LEU A 503 3.84 -15.64 18.95
CA LEU A 503 2.74 -15.17 19.77
C LEU A 503 2.10 -16.39 20.44
N LEU A 504 2.16 -16.41 21.77
CA LEU A 504 1.54 -17.44 22.59
C LEU A 504 0.22 -16.90 23.17
N SER A 505 -0.75 -17.81 23.34
CA SER A 505 -1.98 -17.46 24.04
C SER A 505 -1.65 -17.19 25.51
N ALA A 506 -1.94 -15.98 26.00
CA ALA A 506 -1.93 -15.74 27.43
C ALA A 506 -3.02 -16.62 28.08
N SER A 507 -2.64 -17.50 29.00
CA SER A 507 -3.62 -18.21 29.82
C SER A 507 -4.42 -17.18 30.63
N ASP A 508 -5.74 -17.22 30.54
CA ASP A 508 -6.61 -16.49 31.48
C ASP A 508 -6.13 -16.77 32.93
N GLN A 509 -5.55 -15.73 33.56
CA GLN A 509 -5.19 -15.79 34.98
C GLN A 509 -6.42 -15.53 35.84
#